data_99e37c038d478bb04e09df5b94b3f545
#
_entry.id   99e37c038d478bb04e09df5b94b3f545
#
_cell.length_a   1.000
_cell.length_b   1.000
_cell.length_c   1.000
_cell.angle_alpha   90.00
_cell.angle_beta   90.00
_cell.angle_gamma   90.00
#
_symmetry.space_group_name_H-M   'P 1'
#
loop_
_entity.id
_entity.type
_entity.pdbx_description
1 polymer ?
#
loop_
_entity_poly.entity_id
_entity_poly.type
_entity_poly.pdbx_seq_one_letter_code
_entity_poly.pdbx_strand_id
1 'polypeptide(L)'
;MASPGQSTLFTSFTELATTAYRNHSKDVADNVSKHNALFRRLMAKGKYRREDGGISIVQPLDYAENTTYQRYSGFDPLSVQASDVLSAAEFPWRQVAVNVAASGLEIRSNSGENRIINFVKAKVKNAQRTFANGLSQDMYSDGTATNQINGIQALVADAGTGTVGGINSSTYTWWKNTVQSAAAPILGSAITPSATTMEVFWGQLYNQLTRGTDMPDLIVTSLDYFTFYETSQTSLKRYSQNEVADGGFVSLKYKGADVVFDTTASGITAAHSYFLNTDYLDVVVHQDADMDIMPELKSVNQDAIVIPILWQGNLVVSNRSLQGVAKA
;
A
#
# COMPACT_ATOMS: atom_id res chain seq x y z
N MET A 1 2.82 25.18 -18.33
CA MET A 1 4.05 25.51 -17.57
C MET A 1 5.17 24.66 -18.12
N ALA A 2 6.25 25.25 -18.59
CA ALA A 2 7.41 24.50 -19.06
C ALA A 2 8.13 23.85 -17.86
N SER A 3 8.50 22.59 -18.00
CA SER A 3 9.25 21.87 -16.98
C SER A 3 10.64 22.52 -16.79
N PRO A 4 11.16 22.67 -15.56
CA PRO A 4 12.48 23.23 -15.35
C PRO A 4 13.54 22.37 -16.03
N GLY A 5 14.34 22.96 -16.91
CA GLY A 5 15.40 22.27 -17.67
C GLY A 5 15.07 22.01 -19.14
N GLN A 6 13.90 22.42 -19.63
CA GLN A 6 13.63 22.39 -21.06
C GLN A 6 14.23 23.63 -21.75
N SER A 7 15.07 23.37 -22.74
CA SER A 7 15.56 24.43 -23.64
C SER A 7 14.39 24.99 -24.44
N THR A 8 14.29 26.33 -24.54
CA THR A 8 13.32 27.05 -25.36
C THR A 8 13.44 26.78 -26.87
N LEU A 9 14.41 25.97 -27.28
CA LEU A 9 14.66 25.57 -28.67
C LEU A 9 13.76 24.42 -29.16
N PHE A 10 13.06 23.72 -28.25
CA PHE A 10 12.22 22.58 -28.63
C PHE A 10 10.74 22.91 -28.38
N THR A 11 10.06 23.25 -29.44
CA THR A 11 8.64 23.68 -29.38
C THR A 11 7.63 22.57 -29.67
N SER A 12 8.09 21.38 -30.09
CA SER A 12 7.21 20.25 -30.36
C SER A 12 7.68 18.95 -29.71
N PHE A 13 6.73 18.13 -29.32
CA PHE A 13 6.97 16.79 -28.75
C PHE A 13 7.77 15.88 -29.72
N THR A 14 7.60 16.11 -31.02
CA THR A 14 8.30 15.39 -32.09
C THR A 14 9.80 15.65 -32.09
N GLU A 15 10.22 16.89 -31.80
CA GLU A 15 11.62 17.27 -31.69
C GLU A 15 12.28 16.71 -30.42
N LEU A 16 11.52 16.68 -29.32
CA LEU A 16 11.93 16.04 -28.07
C LEU A 16 12.09 14.53 -28.23
N ALA A 17 11.16 13.87 -28.92
CA ALA A 17 11.24 12.45 -29.20
C ALA A 17 12.44 12.08 -30.08
N THR A 18 12.72 12.84 -31.15
CA THR A 18 13.87 12.62 -32.04
C THR A 18 15.23 12.91 -31.37
N THR A 19 15.29 13.88 -30.46
CA THR A 19 16.52 14.18 -29.72
C THR A 19 16.76 13.22 -28.56
N ALA A 20 15.74 12.78 -27.86
CA ALA A 20 15.82 11.70 -26.88
C ALA A 20 16.32 10.41 -27.52
N TYR A 21 15.95 10.11 -28.75
CA TYR A 21 16.45 9.00 -29.52
C TYR A 21 17.93 9.07 -29.88
N ARG A 22 18.45 10.26 -30.14
CA ARG A 22 19.89 10.43 -30.44
C ARG A 22 20.79 10.19 -29.22
N ASN A 23 20.29 10.44 -28.03
CA ASN A 23 21.04 10.34 -26.78
C ASN A 23 20.71 9.07 -25.97
N HIS A 24 19.81 8.20 -26.45
CA HIS A 24 19.43 7.00 -25.73
C HIS A 24 20.39 5.83 -25.99
N SER A 25 21.60 5.95 -25.48
CA SER A 25 22.38 4.79 -25.12
C SER A 25 22.10 4.43 -23.66
N LYS A 26 21.34 3.37 -23.49
CA LYS A 26 21.34 2.40 -22.39
C LYS A 26 20.76 2.73 -21.02
N ASP A 27 20.77 3.93 -20.47
CA ASP A 27 20.31 4.13 -19.09
C ASP A 27 19.53 5.43 -18.94
N VAL A 28 18.20 5.37 -19.09
CA VAL A 28 17.35 6.38 -18.49
C VAL A 28 17.41 6.12 -17.00
N ALA A 29 18.21 6.90 -16.30
CA ALA A 29 18.18 6.91 -14.84
C ALA A 29 16.76 7.17 -14.40
N ASP A 30 16.16 6.17 -13.72
CA ASP A 30 14.77 6.16 -13.35
C ASP A 30 14.54 7.01 -12.09
N ASN A 31 14.58 8.32 -12.25
CA ASN A 31 14.27 9.24 -11.14
C ASN A 31 12.79 9.24 -10.73
N VAL A 32 11.94 8.50 -11.43
CA VAL A 32 10.48 8.50 -11.21
C VAL A 32 10.02 7.22 -10.52
N SER A 33 10.78 6.12 -10.58
CA SER A 33 10.33 4.87 -9.99
C SER A 33 10.46 4.91 -8.47
N LYS A 34 9.34 5.01 -7.82
CA LYS A 34 9.19 4.92 -6.38
C LYS A 34 8.98 3.46 -6.00
N HIS A 35 9.81 2.95 -5.13
CA HIS A 35 9.65 1.60 -4.60
C HIS A 35 8.79 1.66 -3.34
N ASN A 36 7.65 0.97 -3.34
CA ASN A 36 6.79 0.85 -2.17
C ASN A 36 7.17 -0.40 -1.38
N ALA A 37 7.70 -0.22 -0.18
CA ALA A 37 8.14 -1.30 0.68
C ALA A 37 6.98 -2.21 1.13
N LEU A 38 5.80 -1.62 1.40
CA LEU A 38 4.61 -2.34 1.81
C LEU A 38 4.11 -3.28 0.69
N PHE A 39 3.89 -2.74 -0.51
CA PHE A 39 3.37 -3.52 -1.63
C PHE A 39 4.28 -4.69 -1.97
N ARG A 40 5.59 -4.45 -1.96
CA ARG A 40 6.59 -5.48 -2.18
C ARG A 40 6.53 -6.58 -1.12
N ARG A 41 6.38 -6.22 0.16
CA ARG A 41 6.29 -7.18 1.27
C ARG A 41 5.03 -8.04 1.14
N LEU A 42 3.90 -7.45 0.81
CA LEU A 42 2.65 -8.17 0.59
C LEU A 42 2.77 -9.15 -0.58
N MET A 43 3.38 -8.74 -1.69
CA MET A 43 3.65 -9.64 -2.81
C MET A 43 4.59 -10.79 -2.44
N ALA A 44 5.68 -10.51 -1.72
CA ALA A 44 6.64 -11.53 -1.29
C ALA A 44 6.01 -12.57 -0.34
N LYS A 45 5.04 -12.17 0.48
CA LYS A 45 4.27 -13.06 1.35
C LYS A 45 3.10 -13.78 0.65
N GLY A 46 2.89 -13.57 -0.65
CA GLY A 46 1.79 -14.17 -1.38
C GLY A 46 0.41 -13.61 -0.99
N LYS A 47 0.38 -12.37 -0.44
CA LYS A 47 -0.85 -11.65 -0.06
C LYS A 47 -1.45 -10.86 -1.24
N TYR A 48 -1.12 -11.25 -2.44
CA TYR A 48 -1.67 -10.75 -3.69
C TYR A 48 -2.61 -11.81 -4.26
N ARG A 49 -3.91 -11.65 -4.03
CA ARG A 49 -4.93 -12.65 -4.33
C ARG A 49 -5.72 -12.22 -5.57
N ARG A 50 -5.94 -13.17 -6.48
CA ARG A 50 -6.79 -12.97 -7.65
C ARG A 50 -8.18 -13.56 -7.40
N GLU A 51 -9.20 -12.79 -7.75
CA GLU A 51 -10.60 -13.21 -7.68
C GLU A 51 -11.31 -13.04 -9.03
N ASP A 52 -12.28 -13.91 -9.30
CA ASP A 52 -12.97 -13.98 -10.60
C ASP A 52 -14.05 -12.90 -10.77
N GLY A 53 -14.31 -12.09 -9.75
CA GLY A 53 -15.32 -11.02 -9.81
C GLY A 53 -16.26 -11.02 -8.63
N GLY A 54 -17.47 -10.48 -8.86
CA GLY A 54 -18.47 -10.19 -7.84
C GLY A 54 -18.79 -8.70 -7.80
N ILE A 55 -19.88 -8.33 -7.13
CA ILE A 55 -20.28 -6.92 -6.96
C ILE A 55 -19.32 -6.19 -6.02
N SER A 56 -18.83 -6.91 -5.01
CA SER A 56 -17.88 -6.42 -4.01
C SER A 56 -16.91 -7.53 -3.62
N ILE A 57 -15.78 -7.16 -3.04
CA ILE A 57 -14.84 -8.09 -2.43
C ILE A 57 -15.36 -8.38 -1.02
N VAL A 58 -15.73 -9.61 -0.76
CA VAL A 58 -16.30 -10.05 0.52
C VAL A 58 -15.23 -10.76 1.33
N GLN A 59 -14.95 -10.21 2.51
CA GLN A 59 -14.00 -10.80 3.45
C GLN A 59 -14.77 -11.37 4.65
N PRO A 60 -14.83 -12.71 4.81
CA PRO A 60 -15.51 -13.33 5.95
C PRO A 60 -14.76 -13.00 7.24
N LEU A 61 -15.53 -12.72 8.29
CA LEU A 61 -15.03 -12.35 9.62
C LEU A 61 -15.62 -13.26 10.67
N ASP A 62 -14.78 -13.71 11.59
CA ASP A 62 -15.19 -14.30 12.86
C ASP A 62 -14.96 -13.24 13.95
N TYR A 63 -16.05 -12.73 14.55
CA TYR A 63 -15.99 -11.55 15.41
C TYR A 63 -16.32 -11.82 16.88
N ALA A 64 -16.85 -12.97 17.21
CA ALA A 64 -17.27 -13.29 18.56
C ALA A 64 -16.97 -14.73 18.94
N GLU A 65 -16.67 -14.93 20.20
CA GLU A 65 -16.52 -16.29 20.75
C GLU A 65 -17.89 -16.97 20.85
N ASN A 66 -17.89 -18.30 20.73
CA ASN A 66 -19.08 -19.09 20.91
C ASN A 66 -19.53 -19.06 22.38
N THR A 67 -20.72 -18.52 22.65
CA THR A 67 -21.28 -18.36 23.99
C THR A 67 -21.71 -19.67 24.65
N THR A 68 -21.67 -20.79 23.91
CA THR A 68 -22.04 -22.13 24.45
C THR A 68 -20.90 -22.81 25.22
N TYR A 69 -19.69 -22.19 25.27
CA TYR A 69 -18.61 -22.75 26.08
C TYR A 69 -18.99 -22.76 27.55
N GLN A 70 -19.10 -23.95 28.12
CA GLN A 70 -19.42 -24.13 29.53
C GLN A 70 -18.64 -25.32 30.12
N ARG A 71 -18.40 -25.25 31.41
CA ARG A 71 -17.91 -26.39 32.20
C ARG A 71 -19.12 -27.13 32.73
N TYR A 72 -19.13 -28.44 32.63
CA TYR A 72 -20.23 -29.27 33.10
C TYR A 72 -19.73 -30.46 33.92
N SER A 73 -20.59 -31.02 34.75
CA SER A 73 -20.32 -32.21 35.53
C SER A 73 -21.50 -33.14 35.44
N GLY A 74 -21.26 -34.42 35.13
CA GLY A 74 -22.26 -35.48 35.12
C GLY A 74 -23.48 -35.18 34.24
N PHE A 75 -24.59 -34.92 34.89
CA PHE A 75 -25.92 -34.74 34.23
C PHE A 75 -26.30 -33.27 33.97
N ASP A 76 -25.33 -32.33 34.05
CA ASP A 76 -25.65 -30.92 33.80
C ASP A 76 -26.15 -30.72 32.36
N PRO A 77 -27.20 -29.92 32.14
CA PRO A 77 -27.69 -29.65 30.80
C PRO A 77 -26.69 -28.80 30.01
N LEU A 78 -26.41 -29.20 28.75
CA LEU A 78 -25.56 -28.44 27.83
C LEU A 78 -26.39 -27.38 27.12
N SER A 79 -25.81 -26.18 26.98
CA SER A 79 -26.40 -25.10 26.19
C SER A 79 -26.31 -25.44 24.69
N VAL A 80 -27.45 -25.48 24.01
CA VAL A 80 -27.55 -25.74 22.56
C VAL A 80 -28.04 -24.51 21.77
N GLN A 81 -27.81 -23.32 22.31
CA GLN A 81 -28.20 -22.07 21.65
C GLN A 81 -27.29 -21.78 20.46
N ALA A 82 -27.92 -21.29 19.38
CA ALA A 82 -27.17 -20.77 18.26
C ALA A 82 -26.40 -19.47 18.68
N SER A 83 -25.12 -19.38 18.35
CA SER A 83 -24.31 -18.20 18.56
C SER A 83 -24.04 -17.53 17.20
N ASP A 84 -24.37 -16.25 17.09
CA ASP A 84 -24.03 -15.46 15.91
C ASP A 84 -22.58 -14.97 16.05
N VAL A 85 -21.68 -15.63 15.34
CA VAL A 85 -20.23 -15.39 15.45
C VAL A 85 -19.60 -14.93 14.14
N LEU A 86 -20.36 -15.01 13.02
CA LEU A 86 -19.85 -14.72 11.69
C LEU A 86 -20.40 -13.41 11.14
N SER A 87 -19.54 -12.65 10.51
CA SER A 87 -19.89 -11.44 9.77
C SER A 87 -19.06 -11.37 8.49
N ALA A 88 -19.28 -10.35 7.68
CA ALA A 88 -18.49 -10.11 6.50
C ALA A 88 -18.17 -8.62 6.35
N ALA A 89 -16.94 -8.30 5.96
CA ALA A 89 -16.57 -6.98 5.51
C ALA A 89 -16.63 -6.93 3.99
N GLU A 90 -17.24 -5.89 3.44
CA GLU A 90 -17.42 -5.70 2.01
C GLU A 90 -16.60 -4.50 1.53
N PHE A 91 -15.74 -4.73 0.54
CA PHE A 91 -14.92 -3.70 -0.06
C PHE A 91 -15.31 -3.51 -1.53
N PRO A 92 -15.52 -2.26 -1.99
CA PRO A 92 -15.86 -2.02 -3.38
C PRO A 92 -14.66 -2.29 -4.28
N TRP A 93 -14.91 -2.77 -5.49
CA TRP A 93 -13.90 -2.81 -6.55
C TRP A 93 -13.51 -1.40 -6.94
N ARG A 94 -12.20 -1.16 -7.10
CA ARG A 94 -11.63 0.10 -7.58
C ARG A 94 -10.86 -0.14 -8.86
N GLN A 95 -10.90 0.83 -9.76
CA GLN A 95 -10.29 0.71 -11.07
C GLN A 95 -9.27 1.82 -11.29
N VAL A 96 -8.14 1.45 -11.86
CA VAL A 96 -7.09 2.37 -12.28
C VAL A 96 -6.77 2.12 -13.75
N ALA A 97 -6.65 3.18 -14.53
CA ALA A 97 -6.28 3.10 -15.92
C ALA A 97 -5.15 4.07 -16.25
N VAL A 98 -4.21 3.63 -17.05
CA VAL A 98 -3.19 4.50 -17.64
C VAL A 98 -3.21 4.31 -19.16
N ASN A 99 -3.42 5.38 -19.90
CA ASN A 99 -3.51 5.36 -21.34
C ASN A 99 -2.16 5.73 -21.98
N VAL A 100 -1.69 4.89 -22.87
CA VAL A 100 -0.57 5.19 -23.76
C VAL A 100 -1.13 5.71 -25.08
N ALA A 101 -1.01 7.02 -25.33
CA ALA A 101 -1.48 7.62 -26.56
C ALA A 101 -0.31 8.01 -27.49
N ALA A 102 -0.49 7.77 -28.78
CA ALA A 102 0.42 8.23 -29.83
C ALA A 102 -0.37 8.85 -30.98
N SER A 103 -0.01 10.06 -31.37
CA SER A 103 -0.66 10.73 -32.51
C SER A 103 -0.18 10.14 -33.84
N GLY A 104 -1.03 10.17 -34.87
CA GLY A 104 -0.65 9.73 -36.20
C GLY A 104 0.52 10.51 -36.79
N LEU A 105 0.70 11.77 -36.41
CA LEU A 105 1.85 12.57 -36.80
C LEU A 105 3.16 12.02 -36.18
N GLU A 106 3.14 11.68 -34.87
CA GLU A 106 4.29 11.08 -34.19
C GLU A 106 4.67 9.72 -34.81
N ILE A 107 3.68 8.91 -35.14
CA ILE A 107 3.89 7.59 -35.78
C ILE A 107 4.52 7.77 -37.16
N ARG A 108 3.99 8.71 -37.97
CA ARG A 108 4.52 8.97 -39.32
C ARG A 108 5.90 9.62 -39.31
N SER A 109 6.19 10.51 -38.38
CA SER A 109 7.51 11.15 -38.27
C SER A 109 8.61 10.22 -37.77
N ASN A 110 8.23 9.19 -37.02
CA ASN A 110 9.12 8.11 -36.58
C ASN A 110 9.10 6.90 -37.54
N SER A 111 8.76 7.11 -38.81
CA SER A 111 8.69 6.04 -39.81
C SER A 111 10.06 5.36 -39.98
N GLY A 112 10.11 4.09 -39.62
CA GLY A 112 11.26 3.20 -39.66
C GLY A 112 11.04 2.09 -38.62
N GLU A 113 11.08 0.85 -39.06
CA GLU A 113 10.63 -0.29 -38.25
C GLU A 113 11.23 -0.31 -36.84
N ASN A 114 12.51 -0.14 -36.70
CA ASN A 114 13.19 -0.12 -35.42
C ASN A 114 12.90 1.12 -34.55
N ARG A 115 12.61 2.27 -35.17
CA ARG A 115 12.33 3.51 -34.46
C ARG A 115 10.93 3.52 -33.85
N ILE A 116 9.91 3.08 -34.59
CA ILE A 116 8.53 2.97 -34.12
C ILE A 116 8.44 1.99 -32.95
N ILE A 117 9.05 0.83 -33.07
CA ILE A 117 9.05 -0.21 -32.02
C ILE A 117 9.67 0.34 -30.73
N ASN A 118 10.80 1.04 -30.81
CA ASN A 118 11.45 1.61 -29.64
C ASN A 118 10.63 2.74 -29.00
N PHE A 119 10.00 3.59 -29.82
CA PHE A 119 9.14 4.68 -29.34
C PHE A 119 7.93 4.16 -28.55
N VAL A 120 7.20 3.18 -29.11
CA VAL A 120 6.05 2.57 -28.42
C VAL A 120 6.51 1.88 -27.13
N LYS A 121 7.59 1.12 -27.16
CA LYS A 121 8.16 0.49 -25.97
C LYS A 121 8.52 1.50 -24.88
N ALA A 122 9.13 2.64 -25.26
CA ALA A 122 9.47 3.69 -24.30
C ALA A 122 8.21 4.31 -23.65
N LYS A 123 7.16 4.58 -24.44
CA LYS A 123 5.87 5.09 -23.92
C LYS A 123 5.18 4.08 -22.99
N VAL A 124 5.14 2.80 -23.38
CA VAL A 124 4.56 1.73 -22.55
C VAL A 124 5.34 1.59 -21.24
N LYS A 125 6.67 1.58 -21.30
CA LYS A 125 7.51 1.52 -20.09
C LYS A 125 7.29 2.72 -19.17
N ASN A 126 7.13 3.92 -19.72
CA ASN A 126 6.79 5.11 -18.94
C ASN A 126 5.42 4.97 -18.28
N ALA A 127 4.40 4.50 -19.01
CA ALA A 127 3.07 4.28 -18.48
C ALA A 127 3.06 3.24 -17.34
N GLN A 128 3.79 2.14 -17.50
CA GLN A 128 3.95 1.12 -16.45
C GLN A 128 4.59 1.70 -15.17
N ARG A 129 5.61 2.56 -15.33
CA ARG A 129 6.24 3.25 -14.18
C ARG A 129 5.27 4.23 -13.52
N THR A 130 4.55 5.02 -14.32
CA THR A 130 3.53 5.94 -13.81
C THR A 130 2.46 5.18 -13.04
N PHE A 131 2.04 4.04 -13.57
CA PHE A 131 1.09 3.15 -12.92
C PHE A 131 1.63 2.64 -11.57
N ALA A 132 2.86 2.10 -11.55
CA ALA A 132 3.49 1.61 -10.32
C ALA A 132 3.64 2.71 -9.26
N ASN A 133 3.99 3.94 -9.67
CA ASN A 133 4.08 5.07 -8.76
C ASN A 133 2.71 5.49 -8.22
N GLY A 134 1.68 5.54 -9.07
CA GLY A 134 0.31 5.84 -8.65
C GLY A 134 -0.23 4.80 -7.67
N LEU A 135 -0.08 3.53 -8.00
CA LEU A 135 -0.48 2.44 -7.11
C LEU A 135 0.28 2.49 -5.77
N SER A 136 1.57 2.84 -5.80
CA SER A 136 2.36 3.02 -4.58
C SER A 136 1.81 4.12 -3.68
N GLN A 137 1.38 5.25 -4.25
CA GLN A 137 0.75 6.32 -3.48
C GLN A 137 -0.62 5.91 -2.95
N ASP A 138 -1.42 5.21 -3.75
CA ASP A 138 -2.73 4.72 -3.35
C ASP A 138 -2.66 3.68 -2.23
N MET A 139 -1.57 2.90 -2.12
CA MET A 139 -1.38 1.98 -1.00
C MET A 139 -1.31 2.66 0.37
N TYR A 140 -0.97 3.94 0.43
CA TYR A 140 -0.98 4.74 1.66
C TYR A 140 -2.17 5.69 1.77
N SER A 141 -3.07 5.69 0.80
CA SER A 141 -4.20 6.62 0.75
C SER A 141 -5.17 6.47 1.92
N ASP A 142 -5.91 7.52 2.20
CA ASP A 142 -7.02 7.55 3.14
C ASP A 142 -8.35 7.09 2.53
N GLY A 143 -8.37 6.81 1.21
CA GLY A 143 -9.55 6.36 0.48
C GLY A 143 -10.67 7.40 0.32
N THR A 144 -10.40 8.68 0.61
CA THR A 144 -11.42 9.74 0.58
C THR A 144 -11.64 10.33 -0.81
N ALA A 145 -10.66 10.27 -1.69
CA ALA A 145 -10.83 10.73 -3.06
C ALA A 145 -11.76 9.81 -3.86
N THR A 146 -12.44 10.39 -4.85
CA THR A 146 -13.40 9.66 -5.67
C THR A 146 -12.74 8.47 -6.37
N ASN A 147 -13.31 7.28 -6.19
CA ASN A 147 -12.84 6.01 -6.77
C ASN A 147 -11.41 5.59 -6.38
N GLN A 148 -10.83 6.20 -5.35
CA GLN A 148 -9.51 5.87 -4.85
C GLN A 148 -9.48 4.46 -4.26
N ILE A 149 -8.35 3.77 -4.41
CA ILE A 149 -8.07 2.49 -3.76
C ILE A 149 -7.96 2.74 -2.25
N ASN A 150 -8.48 1.83 -1.44
CA ASN A 150 -8.29 1.88 0.00
C ASN A 150 -6.81 1.62 0.32
N GLY A 151 -6.14 2.62 0.86
CA GLY A 151 -4.77 2.48 1.34
C GLY A 151 -4.71 2.10 2.83
N ILE A 152 -3.50 1.99 3.35
CA ILE A 152 -3.28 1.67 4.77
C ILE A 152 -3.94 2.69 5.68
N GLN A 153 -3.92 3.98 5.35
CA GLN A 153 -4.55 5.01 6.17
C GLN A 153 -6.07 4.90 6.21
N ALA A 154 -6.71 4.40 5.13
CA ALA A 154 -8.13 4.07 5.13
C ALA A 154 -8.46 2.88 6.04
N LEU A 155 -7.62 1.83 6.00
CA LEU A 155 -7.84 0.60 6.79
C LEU A 155 -7.42 0.78 8.26
N VAL A 156 -6.33 1.48 8.51
CA VAL A 156 -5.74 1.73 9.83
C VAL A 156 -5.83 3.24 10.11
N ALA A 157 -7.04 3.68 10.42
CA ALA A 157 -7.34 5.10 10.58
C ALA A 157 -6.67 5.71 11.82
N ASP A 158 -6.23 6.96 11.71
CA ASP A 158 -5.59 7.73 12.76
C ASP A 158 -6.50 7.99 13.98
N ALA A 159 -7.81 7.98 13.78
CA ALA A 159 -8.78 8.09 14.85
C ALA A 159 -9.11 6.74 15.52
N GLY A 160 -8.67 5.62 14.94
CA GLY A 160 -9.07 4.27 15.35
C GLY A 160 -10.52 3.93 15.03
N THR A 161 -11.32 4.91 14.62
CA THR A 161 -12.76 4.79 14.34
C THR A 161 -13.03 5.06 12.86
N GLY A 162 -14.27 4.85 12.43
CA GLY A 162 -14.72 5.06 11.06
C GLY A 162 -15.36 3.81 10.47
N THR A 163 -15.93 3.93 9.28
CA THR A 163 -16.55 2.82 8.55
C THR A 163 -15.54 2.24 7.57
N VAL A 164 -15.18 0.98 7.76
CA VAL A 164 -14.26 0.23 6.90
C VAL A 164 -14.92 -1.11 6.57
N GLY A 165 -14.94 -1.47 5.29
CA GLY A 165 -15.61 -2.69 4.85
C GLY A 165 -17.10 -2.75 5.20
N GLY A 166 -17.79 -1.61 5.18
CA GLY A 166 -19.22 -1.51 5.56
C GLY A 166 -19.47 -1.53 7.07
N ILE A 167 -18.46 -1.82 7.90
CA ILE A 167 -18.60 -1.96 9.36
C ILE A 167 -18.15 -0.68 10.06
N ASN A 168 -19.06 -0.07 10.83
CA ASN A 168 -18.76 1.11 11.63
C ASN A 168 -18.10 0.72 12.96
N SER A 169 -16.83 1.06 13.13
CA SER A 169 -16.08 0.71 14.33
C SER A 169 -16.42 1.56 15.57
N SER A 170 -17.21 2.62 15.43
CA SER A 170 -17.78 3.33 16.59
C SER A 170 -18.88 2.52 17.25
N THR A 171 -19.65 1.74 16.48
CA THR A 171 -20.69 0.84 16.97
C THR A 171 -20.10 -0.53 17.33
N TYR A 172 -19.26 -1.06 16.44
CA TYR A 172 -18.64 -2.37 16.59
C TYR A 172 -17.18 -2.22 17.04
N THR A 173 -16.95 -2.13 18.33
CA THR A 173 -15.64 -1.82 18.92
C THR A 173 -14.56 -2.87 18.65
N TRP A 174 -14.95 -4.10 18.36
CA TRP A 174 -14.04 -5.18 17.96
C TRP A 174 -13.38 -4.92 16.59
N TRP A 175 -13.95 -4.02 15.77
CA TRP A 175 -13.42 -3.60 14.46
C TRP A 175 -12.54 -2.35 14.52
N LYS A 176 -12.16 -1.90 15.71
CA LYS A 176 -11.23 -0.77 15.89
C LYS A 176 -9.79 -1.17 15.64
N ASN A 177 -9.02 -0.34 14.92
CA ASN A 177 -7.57 -0.42 14.97
C ASN A 177 -7.03 0.29 16.23
N THR A 178 -5.86 -0.11 16.68
CA THR A 178 -5.21 0.50 17.84
C THR A 178 -4.45 1.78 17.42
N VAL A 179 -4.59 2.83 18.21
CA VAL A 179 -3.92 4.11 17.95
C VAL A 179 -3.02 4.47 19.12
N GLN A 180 -1.78 4.77 18.82
CA GLN A 180 -0.80 5.35 19.74
C GLN A 180 -0.57 6.80 19.32
N SER A 181 -1.07 7.77 20.07
CA SER A 181 -0.84 9.18 19.82
C SER A 181 0.20 9.75 20.79
N ALA A 182 1.01 10.67 20.30
CA ALA A 182 1.97 11.38 21.14
C ALA A 182 1.29 12.18 22.28
N ALA A 183 0.15 12.79 21.97
CA ALA A 183 -0.63 13.57 22.96
C ALA A 183 -1.41 12.69 23.92
N ALA A 184 -1.88 11.52 23.49
CA ALA A 184 -2.67 10.58 24.29
C ALA A 184 -2.16 9.14 24.07
N PRO A 185 -1.05 8.76 24.68
CA PRO A 185 -0.49 7.44 24.54
C PRO A 185 -1.38 6.38 25.22
N ILE A 186 -1.20 5.12 24.84
CA ILE A 186 -1.93 3.98 25.41
C ILE A 186 -1.70 3.90 26.92
N LEU A 187 -0.48 4.16 27.37
CA LEU A 187 -0.11 4.14 28.77
C LEU A 187 0.66 5.41 29.15
N GLY A 188 0.29 6.02 30.27
CA GLY A 188 1.02 7.15 30.86
C GLY A 188 0.59 8.53 30.34
N SER A 189 1.49 9.49 30.44
CA SER A 189 1.30 10.87 29.98
C SER A 189 1.85 11.07 28.57
N ALA A 190 1.56 12.20 27.94
CA ALA A 190 2.03 12.57 26.61
C ALA A 190 3.53 12.25 26.40
N ILE A 191 3.84 11.65 25.27
CA ILE A 191 5.20 11.25 24.88
C ILE A 191 5.54 11.97 23.58
N THR A 192 6.52 12.88 23.62
CA THR A 192 7.04 13.48 22.39
C THR A 192 7.99 12.49 21.71
N PRO A 193 7.71 12.03 20.48
CA PRO A 193 8.59 11.12 19.75
C PRO A 193 9.97 11.74 19.52
N SER A 194 11.00 11.02 19.91
CA SER A 194 12.40 11.41 19.81
C SER A 194 13.30 10.18 19.82
N ALA A 195 14.57 10.35 19.56
CA ALA A 195 15.54 9.24 19.62
C ALA A 195 15.60 8.53 20.99
N THR A 196 15.21 9.19 22.08
CA THR A 196 15.23 8.62 23.44
C THR A 196 13.91 7.98 23.84
N THR A 197 12.80 8.38 23.24
CA THR A 197 11.44 7.96 23.64
C THR A 197 10.79 7.00 22.64
N MET A 198 11.37 6.84 21.46
CA MET A 198 10.76 6.08 20.37
C MET A 198 10.53 4.60 20.73
N GLU A 199 11.47 3.98 21.44
CA GLU A 199 11.32 2.59 21.87
C GLU A 199 10.15 2.38 22.82
N VAL A 200 9.96 3.31 23.76
CA VAL A 200 8.82 3.27 24.69
C VAL A 200 7.53 3.52 23.93
N PHE A 201 7.53 4.51 23.04
CA PHE A 201 6.37 4.88 22.23
C PHE A 201 5.88 3.73 21.34
N TRP A 202 6.79 3.09 20.64
CA TRP A 202 6.49 1.90 19.84
C TRP A 202 6.19 0.66 20.67
N GLY A 203 6.88 0.53 21.82
CA GLY A 203 6.72 -0.63 22.73
C GLY A 203 5.32 -0.77 23.27
N GLN A 204 4.67 0.34 23.61
CA GLN A 204 3.29 0.34 24.09
C GLN A 204 2.33 -0.17 23.02
N LEU A 205 2.45 0.32 21.79
CA LEU A 205 1.62 -0.09 20.68
C LEU A 205 1.85 -1.57 20.31
N TYR A 206 3.11 -1.97 20.18
CA TYR A 206 3.46 -3.36 19.83
C TYR A 206 2.89 -4.36 20.84
N ASN A 207 3.06 -4.08 22.13
CA ASN A 207 2.55 -4.95 23.19
C ASN A 207 1.03 -5.03 23.19
N GLN A 208 0.34 -3.91 22.89
CA GLN A 208 -1.13 -3.87 22.81
C GLN A 208 -1.68 -4.66 21.61
N LEU A 209 -0.92 -4.71 20.51
CA LEU A 209 -1.29 -5.45 19.30
C LEU A 209 -0.96 -6.94 19.38
N THR A 210 -0.11 -7.35 20.33
CA THR A 210 0.29 -8.74 20.47
C THR A 210 -0.81 -9.54 21.18
N ARG A 211 -1.33 -10.57 20.51
CA ARG A 211 -2.34 -11.49 21.04
C ARG A 211 -1.87 -12.94 20.85
N GLY A 212 -1.27 -13.51 21.87
CA GLY A 212 -0.72 -14.87 21.78
C GLY A 212 0.38 -14.97 20.73
N THR A 213 0.13 -15.72 19.67
CA THR A 213 1.05 -15.87 18.53
C THR A 213 0.89 -14.77 17.47
N ASP A 214 -0.23 -14.07 17.49
CA ASP A 214 -0.50 -12.99 16.56
C ASP A 214 0.19 -11.71 17.01
N MET A 215 1.15 -11.26 16.23
CA MET A 215 1.94 -10.06 16.49
C MET A 215 2.19 -9.30 15.19
N PRO A 216 2.42 -7.99 15.26
CA PRO A 216 2.87 -7.24 14.08
C PRO A 216 4.17 -7.83 13.54
N ASP A 217 4.22 -8.06 12.23
CA ASP A 217 5.38 -8.61 11.54
C ASP A 217 6.05 -7.59 10.60
N LEU A 218 5.36 -6.50 10.32
CA LEU A 218 5.86 -5.40 9.50
C LEU A 218 5.54 -4.06 10.15
N ILE A 219 6.54 -3.19 10.25
CA ILE A 219 6.39 -1.80 10.68
C ILE A 219 6.80 -0.93 9.51
N VAL A 220 5.84 -0.21 8.92
CA VAL A 220 6.11 0.78 7.88
C VAL A 220 6.07 2.16 8.51
N THR A 221 7.15 2.90 8.40
CA THR A 221 7.29 4.17 9.10
C THR A 221 7.74 5.30 8.18
N SER A 222 7.40 6.53 8.53
CA SER A 222 7.93 7.73 7.90
C SER A 222 9.42 7.90 8.19
N LEU A 223 10.12 8.63 7.34
CA LEU A 223 11.57 8.82 7.44
C LEU A 223 12.02 9.43 8.76
N ASP A 224 11.25 10.39 9.29
CA ASP A 224 11.50 11.05 10.58
C ASP A 224 11.48 10.05 11.75
N TYR A 225 10.45 9.22 11.84
CA TYR A 225 10.34 8.20 12.89
C TYR A 225 11.37 7.08 12.72
N PHE A 226 11.69 6.73 11.49
CA PHE A 226 12.77 5.78 11.22
C PHE A 226 14.11 6.32 11.73
N THR A 227 14.42 7.58 11.47
CA THR A 227 15.65 8.24 11.94
C THR A 227 15.72 8.28 13.46
N PHE A 228 14.61 8.56 14.16
CA PHE A 228 14.56 8.50 15.62
C PHE A 228 14.86 7.09 16.13
N TYR A 229 14.27 6.08 15.52
CA TYR A 229 14.51 4.69 15.90
C TYR A 229 15.96 4.27 15.59
N GLU A 230 16.47 4.58 14.40
CA GLU A 230 17.85 4.31 14.04
C GLU A 230 18.85 4.97 15.01
N THR A 231 18.58 6.20 15.41
CA THR A 231 19.42 6.93 16.37
C THR A 231 19.34 6.30 17.76
N SER A 232 18.16 5.81 18.20
CA SER A 232 18.02 5.12 19.49
C SER A 232 18.88 3.86 19.56
N GLN A 233 19.03 3.14 18.44
CA GLN A 233 19.83 1.93 18.34
C GLN A 233 21.35 2.18 18.29
N THR A 234 21.80 3.43 18.15
CA THR A 234 23.24 3.76 17.98
C THR A 234 24.09 3.32 19.16
N SER A 235 23.55 3.36 20.37
CA SER A 235 24.24 2.88 21.59
C SER A 235 24.33 1.36 21.68
N LEU A 236 23.48 0.62 20.98
CA LEU A 236 23.39 -0.83 20.96
C LEU A 236 23.99 -1.44 19.68
N LYS A 237 24.45 -0.62 18.73
CA LYS A 237 25.04 -1.06 17.47
C LYS A 237 26.34 -1.85 17.68
N ARG A 238 26.24 -3.01 18.30
CA ARG A 238 27.11 -4.14 17.99
C ARG A 238 26.43 -4.95 16.89
N TYR A 239 26.80 -4.58 15.70
CA TYR A 239 26.43 -5.14 14.42
C TYR A 239 26.07 -6.63 14.46
N SER A 240 24.81 -6.92 14.37
CA SER A 240 24.30 -8.13 13.77
C SER A 240 23.65 -7.70 12.45
N GLN A 241 24.47 -7.39 11.48
CA GLN A 241 24.03 -7.29 10.09
C GLN A 241 23.88 -8.71 9.56
N ASN A 242 22.74 -9.30 9.73
CA ASN A 242 22.35 -10.44 8.93
C ASN A 242 20.87 -10.30 8.59
N GLU A 243 20.66 -9.92 7.43
CA GLU A 243 19.51 -9.99 6.54
C GLU A 243 19.22 -8.62 5.94
N VAL A 244 19.67 -8.50 4.70
CA VAL A 244 19.15 -7.53 3.76
C VAL A 244 17.66 -7.85 3.62
N ALA A 245 16.78 -6.91 3.92
CA ALA A 245 15.37 -7.08 3.63
C ALA A 245 15.25 -7.50 2.17
N ASP A 246 14.52 -8.58 1.96
CA ASP A 246 14.37 -9.17 0.65
C ASP A 246 13.93 -8.09 -0.33
N GLY A 247 14.87 -7.66 -1.18
CA GLY A 247 14.57 -6.63 -2.14
C GLY A 247 15.33 -5.32 -2.10
N GLY A 248 16.39 -5.19 -1.31
CA GLY A 248 17.27 -4.02 -1.34
C GLY A 248 16.82 -2.82 -0.52
N PHE A 249 15.79 -2.97 0.33
CA PHE A 249 15.45 -1.98 1.36
C PHE A 249 16.33 -2.18 2.59
N VAL A 250 16.79 -1.08 3.18
CA VAL A 250 17.42 -1.11 4.50
C VAL A 250 16.31 -1.38 5.52
N SER A 251 16.31 -2.55 6.15
CA SER A 251 15.39 -2.87 7.23
C SER A 251 16.12 -3.02 8.55
N LEU A 252 15.48 -2.52 9.59
CA LEU A 252 15.84 -2.79 10.98
C LEU A 252 14.82 -3.78 11.55
N LYS A 253 15.17 -4.48 12.63
CA LYS A 253 14.21 -5.35 13.33
C LYS A 253 13.79 -4.74 14.66
N TYR A 254 12.51 -4.79 14.96
CA TYR A 254 11.93 -4.40 16.22
C TYR A 254 11.06 -5.52 16.78
N LYS A 255 11.49 -6.16 17.89
CA LYS A 255 10.78 -7.30 18.53
C LYS A 255 10.34 -8.42 17.56
N GLY A 256 11.11 -8.65 16.50
CA GLY A 256 10.77 -9.65 15.47
C GLY A 256 10.08 -9.10 14.22
N ALA A 257 9.49 -7.91 14.28
CA ALA A 257 8.95 -7.22 13.12
C ALA A 257 10.04 -6.56 12.28
N ASP A 258 9.89 -6.60 10.96
CA ASP A 258 10.76 -5.86 10.05
C ASP A 258 10.33 -4.39 10.02
N VAL A 259 11.26 -3.49 10.27
CA VAL A 259 11.04 -2.04 10.21
C VAL A 259 11.57 -1.52 8.88
N VAL A 260 10.68 -1.00 8.07
CA VAL A 260 11.03 -0.38 6.80
C VAL A 260 10.52 1.07 6.79
N PHE A 261 11.28 1.95 6.13
CA PHE A 261 10.81 3.30 5.96
C PHE A 261 10.33 3.54 4.52
N ASP A 262 9.38 4.44 4.42
CA ASP A 262 8.98 4.99 3.14
C ASP A 262 8.95 6.52 3.22
N THR A 263 8.96 7.20 2.09
CA THR A 263 9.01 8.66 2.06
C THR A 263 7.61 9.24 1.81
N THR A 264 7.40 10.48 2.21
CA THR A 264 6.15 11.20 1.89
C THR A 264 5.89 11.27 0.38
N ALA A 265 6.95 11.18 -0.43
CA ALA A 265 6.84 11.08 -1.88
C ALA A 265 6.20 9.77 -2.36
N SER A 266 6.30 8.69 -1.58
CA SER A 266 5.62 7.41 -1.83
C SER A 266 4.19 7.39 -1.29
N GLY A 267 3.75 8.41 -0.55
CA GLY A 267 2.39 8.57 -0.05
C GLY A 267 2.23 8.41 1.46
N ILE A 268 3.25 7.94 2.19
CA ILE A 268 3.14 7.80 3.65
C ILE A 268 3.04 9.18 4.33
N THR A 269 2.16 9.29 5.32
CA THR A 269 2.03 10.51 6.12
C THR A 269 3.24 10.71 7.02
N ALA A 270 3.73 11.95 7.13
CA ALA A 270 4.85 12.29 8.03
C ALA A 270 4.47 12.02 9.49
N ALA A 271 5.46 11.73 10.33
CA ALA A 271 5.29 11.41 11.75
C ALA A 271 4.29 10.27 12.01
N HIS A 272 4.28 9.26 11.15
CA HIS A 272 3.45 8.07 11.28
C HIS A 272 4.28 6.78 11.21
N SER A 273 3.84 5.78 11.97
CA SER A 273 4.33 4.40 11.85
C SER A 273 3.14 3.45 11.90
N TYR A 274 3.00 2.61 10.90
CA TYR A 274 1.95 1.60 10.80
C TYR A 274 2.51 0.26 11.24
N PHE A 275 1.91 -0.31 12.28
CA PHE A 275 2.21 -1.64 12.80
C PHE A 275 1.23 -2.62 12.19
N LEU A 276 1.73 -3.46 11.31
CA LEU A 276 0.91 -4.31 10.47
C LEU A 276 1.16 -5.79 10.79
N ASN A 277 0.08 -6.52 10.92
CA ASN A 277 0.09 -7.96 10.81
C ASN A 277 -0.34 -8.31 9.38
N THR A 278 0.64 -8.64 8.54
CA THR A 278 0.41 -8.86 7.11
C THR A 278 -0.36 -10.14 6.81
N ASP A 279 -0.57 -11.02 7.80
CA ASP A 279 -1.38 -12.22 7.61
C ASP A 279 -2.86 -11.91 7.43
N TYR A 280 -3.29 -10.73 7.89
CA TYR A 280 -4.67 -10.24 7.81
C TYR A 280 -4.86 -9.09 6.80
N LEU A 281 -3.88 -8.87 5.93
CA LEU A 281 -3.92 -7.86 4.87
C LEU A 281 -3.72 -8.53 3.52
N ASP A 282 -4.65 -8.34 2.60
CA ASP A 282 -4.56 -8.86 1.24
C ASP A 282 -4.78 -7.75 0.21
N VAL A 283 -4.04 -7.81 -0.88
CA VAL A 283 -4.33 -7.07 -2.11
C VAL A 283 -5.16 -7.99 -3.00
N VAL A 284 -6.42 -7.67 -3.20
CA VAL A 284 -7.31 -8.44 -4.05
C VAL A 284 -7.43 -7.77 -5.40
N VAL A 285 -7.20 -8.54 -6.46
CA VAL A 285 -7.18 -8.05 -7.85
C VAL A 285 -8.09 -8.93 -8.70
N HIS A 286 -8.79 -8.29 -9.63
CA HIS A 286 -9.62 -9.01 -10.59
C HIS A 286 -8.75 -9.79 -11.58
N GLN A 287 -9.11 -11.04 -11.83
CA GLN A 287 -8.32 -11.94 -12.68
C GLN A 287 -8.09 -11.39 -14.09
N ASP A 288 -9.10 -10.76 -14.70
CA ASP A 288 -9.06 -10.26 -16.08
C ASP A 288 -8.55 -8.81 -16.18
N ALA A 289 -8.19 -8.17 -15.07
CA ALA A 289 -7.76 -6.78 -15.03
C ALA A 289 -6.55 -6.57 -14.09
N ASP A 290 -5.57 -7.46 -14.18
CA ASP A 290 -4.31 -7.38 -13.43
C ASP A 290 -3.20 -6.84 -14.31
N MET A 291 -3.11 -5.51 -14.44
CA MET A 291 -2.19 -4.81 -15.34
C MET A 291 -2.32 -5.26 -16.81
N ASP A 292 -3.55 -5.54 -17.22
CA ASP A 292 -3.81 -6.01 -18.57
C ASP A 292 -3.62 -4.88 -19.58
N ILE A 293 -2.91 -5.19 -20.65
CA ILE A 293 -2.67 -4.26 -21.77
C ILE A 293 -3.70 -4.56 -22.85
N MET A 294 -4.66 -3.67 -23.01
CA MET A 294 -5.68 -3.82 -24.03
C MET A 294 -5.12 -3.67 -25.46
N PRO A 295 -5.80 -4.24 -26.45
CA PRO A 295 -5.46 -4.02 -27.85
C PRO A 295 -5.49 -2.53 -28.21
N GLU A 296 -4.78 -2.17 -29.27
CA GLU A 296 -4.77 -0.82 -29.82
C GLU A 296 -6.18 -0.34 -30.18
N LEU A 297 -6.58 0.78 -29.63
CA LEU A 297 -7.83 1.46 -29.95
C LEU A 297 -7.54 2.68 -30.81
N LYS A 298 -8.21 2.78 -31.94
CA LYS A 298 -8.18 4.00 -32.76
C LYS A 298 -9.27 4.95 -32.27
N SER A 299 -8.89 6.18 -32.01
CA SER A 299 -9.85 7.22 -31.66
C SER A 299 -10.76 7.54 -32.84
N VAL A 300 -12.06 7.68 -32.60
CA VAL A 300 -13.03 8.00 -33.66
C VAL A 300 -12.90 9.44 -34.16
N ASN A 301 -12.53 10.37 -33.26
CA ASN A 301 -12.51 11.81 -33.54
C ASN A 301 -11.10 12.39 -33.63
N GLN A 302 -10.06 11.59 -33.50
CA GLN A 302 -8.67 12.05 -33.49
C GLN A 302 -7.77 11.04 -34.21
N ASP A 303 -6.78 11.55 -34.96
CA ASP A 303 -5.74 10.73 -35.57
C ASP A 303 -4.74 10.31 -34.48
N ALA A 304 -5.16 9.36 -33.63
CA ALA A 304 -4.40 8.85 -32.51
C ALA A 304 -4.69 7.37 -32.26
N ILE A 305 -3.67 6.65 -31.81
CA ILE A 305 -3.76 5.28 -31.30
C ILE A 305 -3.62 5.34 -29.79
N VAL A 306 -4.52 4.66 -29.08
CA VAL A 306 -4.52 4.59 -27.61
C VAL A 306 -4.43 3.13 -27.19
N ILE A 307 -3.53 2.86 -26.26
CA ILE A 307 -3.35 1.54 -25.63
C ILE A 307 -3.62 1.73 -24.14
N PRO A 308 -4.80 1.31 -23.63
CA PRO A 308 -5.09 1.38 -22.21
C PRO A 308 -4.43 0.21 -21.45
N ILE A 309 -3.86 0.53 -20.28
CA ILE A 309 -3.41 -0.44 -19.27
C ILE A 309 -4.42 -0.35 -18.13
N LEU A 310 -5.08 -1.44 -17.80
CA LEU A 310 -6.13 -1.49 -16.80
C LEU A 310 -5.70 -2.31 -15.60
N TRP A 311 -6.14 -1.87 -14.43
CA TRP A 311 -6.05 -2.62 -13.19
C TRP A 311 -7.33 -2.42 -12.37
N GLN A 312 -7.81 -3.51 -11.79
CA GLN A 312 -8.99 -3.49 -10.93
C GLN A 312 -8.71 -4.30 -9.67
N GLY A 313 -8.79 -3.65 -8.53
CA GLY A 313 -8.54 -4.30 -7.25
C GLY A 313 -8.77 -3.38 -6.07
N ASN A 314 -8.49 -3.89 -4.87
CA ASN A 314 -8.50 -3.10 -3.65
C ASN A 314 -7.59 -3.73 -2.58
N LEU A 315 -7.16 -2.95 -1.59
CA LEU A 315 -6.54 -3.46 -0.38
C LEU A 315 -7.64 -3.76 0.63
N VAL A 316 -7.61 -4.96 1.21
CA VAL A 316 -8.61 -5.45 2.15
C VAL A 316 -7.96 -5.91 3.45
N VAL A 317 -8.71 -5.87 4.53
CA VAL A 317 -8.29 -6.32 5.85
C VAL A 317 -9.31 -7.31 6.41
N SER A 318 -8.84 -8.43 6.93
CA SER A 318 -9.68 -9.45 7.59
C SER A 318 -9.73 -9.28 9.11
N ASN A 319 -8.68 -8.69 9.72
CA ASN A 319 -8.68 -8.36 11.13
C ASN A 319 -8.06 -6.98 11.37
N ARG A 320 -8.93 -5.99 11.56
CA ARG A 320 -8.51 -4.61 11.76
C ARG A 320 -7.95 -4.36 13.16
N SER A 321 -8.39 -5.12 14.16
CA SER A 321 -7.99 -4.92 15.56
C SER A 321 -6.52 -5.29 15.84
N LEU A 322 -5.90 -6.08 14.97
CA LEU A 322 -4.47 -6.44 15.01
C LEU A 322 -3.57 -5.46 14.25
N GLN A 323 -4.17 -4.39 13.70
CA GLN A 323 -3.44 -3.33 13.02
C GLN A 323 -3.37 -2.10 13.92
N GLY A 324 -2.27 -1.38 13.84
CA GLY A 324 -2.10 -0.17 14.67
C GLY A 324 -1.34 0.94 13.97
N VAL A 325 -1.58 2.17 14.44
CA VAL A 325 -0.87 3.36 14.00
C VAL A 325 -0.28 4.11 15.18
N ALA A 326 0.98 4.49 15.07
CA ALA A 326 1.65 5.42 15.97
C ALA A 326 1.82 6.76 15.25
N LYS A 327 1.34 7.83 15.85
CA LYS A 327 1.33 9.18 15.26
C LYS A 327 1.70 10.26 16.25
N ALA A 328 2.11 11.43 15.72
CA ALA A 328 2.34 12.63 16.54
C ALA A 328 1.06 13.15 17.19
#